data_5085e29c974b6bff4a2e528108f28e42
#
_entry.id   5085e29c974b6bff4a2e528108f28e42
#
_cell.length_a   1.000
_cell.length_b   1.000
_cell.length_c   1.000
_cell.angle_alpha   90.00
_cell.angle_beta   90.00
_cell.angle_gamma   90.00
#
_symmetry.space_group_name_H-M   'P 1'
#
loop_
_entity.id
_entity.type
_entity.pdbx_description
1 polymer ?
#
loop_
_entity_poly.entity_id
_entity_poly.type
_entity_poly.pdbx_seq_one_letter_code
_entity_poly.pdbx_strand_id
1 'polypeptide(L)'
;KHSYAEAVAVKFHKYSERRTAAFCPHFGVCGGCKWQILPYEDQIAFKQQQVMDQLTRIGKIELPECTPILGSAKTQAYRNKVEFGFANKRWLTTEEIASGVKYEHPEAVGYHTSGSFDKILPIEECRLMDDVNNSIRNGIRDYAYENGLSFYDQREHTGLLRGMMIRLSNTGELMLLTQFCITDDKEQQQADALLEWISGTFGQISSLLWVNNQKFNDTFGDLPVHCYSGTDHIFLEMEGLRFKVGPKSFYQTNTDQAY
;
A
#
# COMPACT_ATOMS: atom_id res chain seq x y z
N LYS A 1 3.35 33.90 0.25
CA LYS A 1 3.39 34.17 -1.19
C LYS A 1 2.34 35.21 -1.53
N HIS A 2 2.56 36.08 -2.53
CA HIS A 2 1.69 37.22 -2.81
C HIS A 2 0.24 36.86 -3.23
N SER A 3 0.00 35.63 -3.69
CA SER A 3 -1.29 35.21 -4.25
C SER A 3 -2.05 34.17 -3.43
N TYR A 4 -1.44 33.54 -2.42
CA TYR A 4 -2.10 32.57 -1.55
C TYR A 4 -1.42 32.47 -0.18
N ALA A 5 -2.16 31.95 0.81
CA ALA A 5 -1.66 31.62 2.13
C ALA A 5 -1.86 30.13 2.41
N GLU A 6 -0.92 29.55 3.13
CA GLU A 6 -1.04 28.20 3.67
C GLU A 6 -1.40 28.31 5.15
N ALA A 7 -2.35 27.50 5.61
CA ALA A 7 -2.81 27.51 6.98
C ALA A 7 -3.15 26.08 7.45
N VAL A 8 -3.02 25.86 8.75
CA VAL A 8 -3.43 24.62 9.40
C VAL A 8 -4.61 24.93 10.32
N ALA A 9 -5.68 24.16 10.22
CA ALA A 9 -6.81 24.29 11.12
C ALA A 9 -6.41 23.80 12.52
N VAL A 10 -6.43 24.71 13.50
CA VAL A 10 -6.07 24.40 14.89
C VAL A 10 -7.27 23.99 15.74
N LYS A 11 -8.50 24.35 15.32
CA LYS A 11 -9.74 24.03 16.02
C LYS A 11 -10.91 23.97 15.06
N PHE A 12 -11.73 22.94 15.17
CA PHE A 12 -13.02 22.82 14.49
C PHE A 12 -14.14 23.13 15.50
N HIS A 13 -14.95 24.14 15.23
CA HIS A 13 -16.08 24.51 16.08
C HIS A 13 -17.34 23.71 15.77
N LYS A 14 -17.49 23.29 14.51
CA LYS A 14 -18.59 22.46 14.05
C LYS A 14 -18.09 21.58 12.89
N TYR A 15 -18.39 20.30 12.96
CA TYR A 15 -18.19 19.38 11.83
C TYR A 15 -19.41 19.38 10.92
N SER A 16 -19.20 19.03 9.64
CA SER A 16 -20.31 18.82 8.70
C SER A 16 -21.19 17.66 9.16
N GLU A 17 -22.50 17.82 9.01
CA GLU A 17 -23.50 16.79 9.31
C GLU A 17 -23.42 15.60 8.31
N ARG A 18 -22.77 15.80 7.15
CA ARG A 18 -22.48 14.74 6.17
C ARG A 18 -21.35 13.81 6.60
N ARG A 19 -20.66 14.12 7.69
CA ARG A 19 -19.52 13.34 8.13
C ARG A 19 -19.96 11.99 8.66
N THR A 20 -19.27 10.92 8.20
CA THR A 20 -19.45 9.56 8.69
C THR A 20 -18.20 9.06 9.40
N ALA A 21 -18.32 7.96 10.15
CA ALA A 21 -17.16 7.30 10.75
C ALA A 21 -16.31 6.62 9.65
N ALA A 22 -15.00 6.79 9.74
CA ALA A 22 -14.09 6.05 8.88
C ALA A 22 -14.10 4.56 9.25
N PHE A 23 -14.09 3.69 8.25
CA PHE A 23 -14.09 2.24 8.46
C PHE A 23 -12.69 1.68 8.77
N CYS A 24 -11.62 2.41 8.45
CA CYS A 24 -10.24 1.98 8.65
C CYS A 24 -9.69 2.53 9.97
N PRO A 25 -9.12 1.70 10.86
CA PRO A 25 -8.55 2.14 12.13
C PRO A 25 -7.34 3.07 11.96
N HIS A 26 -6.65 3.00 10.81
CA HIS A 26 -5.48 3.85 10.50
C HIS A 26 -5.85 5.14 9.75
N PHE A 27 -7.15 5.42 9.55
CA PHE A 27 -7.57 6.63 8.86
C PHE A 27 -7.14 7.89 9.61
N GLY A 28 -6.66 8.88 8.86
CA GLY A 28 -6.16 10.16 9.43
C GLY A 28 -4.67 10.13 9.75
N VAL A 29 -4.06 8.96 9.94
CA VAL A 29 -2.63 8.79 10.21
C VAL A 29 -1.90 8.20 9.01
N CYS A 30 -2.39 7.10 8.45
CA CYS A 30 -1.79 6.39 7.31
C CYS A 30 -1.59 7.27 6.07
N GLY A 31 -2.48 8.21 5.82
CA GLY A 31 -2.39 9.09 4.64
C GLY A 31 -2.77 8.45 3.30
N GLY A 32 -2.98 7.15 3.22
CA GLY A 32 -3.37 6.43 2.00
C GLY A 32 -4.80 6.72 1.56
N CYS A 33 -5.71 6.94 2.51
CA CYS A 33 -7.11 7.29 2.28
C CYS A 33 -7.40 8.70 2.80
N LYS A 34 -8.13 9.51 2.02
CA LYS A 34 -8.39 10.92 2.36
C LYS A 34 -9.85 11.19 2.72
N TRP A 35 -10.81 10.39 2.23
CA TRP A 35 -12.22 10.73 2.20
C TRP A 35 -13.15 9.74 2.90
N GLN A 36 -12.62 8.81 3.71
CA GLN A 36 -13.44 7.82 4.43
C GLN A 36 -14.45 8.45 5.40
N ILE A 37 -14.27 9.72 5.75
CA ILE A 37 -15.19 10.49 6.59
C ILE A 37 -16.41 11.05 5.84
N LEU A 38 -16.54 10.77 4.54
CA LEU A 38 -17.68 11.15 3.71
C LEU A 38 -18.38 9.92 3.17
N PRO A 39 -19.73 9.88 3.13
CA PRO A 39 -20.47 8.86 2.39
C PRO A 39 -19.99 8.80 0.94
N TYR A 40 -20.04 7.62 0.34
CA TYR A 40 -19.50 7.41 -1.02
C TYR A 40 -20.26 8.25 -2.06
N GLU A 41 -21.55 8.42 -1.90
CA GLU A 41 -22.41 9.25 -2.75
C GLU A 41 -21.93 10.71 -2.76
N ASP A 42 -21.58 11.24 -1.59
CA ASP A 42 -21.00 12.59 -1.48
C ASP A 42 -19.62 12.66 -2.14
N GLN A 43 -18.78 11.60 -1.99
CA GLN A 43 -17.46 11.57 -2.64
C GLN A 43 -17.57 11.67 -4.16
N ILE A 44 -18.46 10.89 -4.78
CA ILE A 44 -18.64 10.93 -6.24
C ILE A 44 -19.27 12.23 -6.70
N ALA A 45 -20.24 12.78 -5.96
CA ALA A 45 -20.86 14.07 -6.26
C ALA A 45 -19.81 15.20 -6.25
N PHE A 46 -18.94 15.25 -5.23
CA PHE A 46 -17.88 16.25 -5.17
C PHE A 46 -16.84 16.08 -6.27
N LYS A 47 -16.51 14.84 -6.65
CA LYS A 47 -15.60 14.59 -7.78
C LYS A 47 -16.18 15.07 -9.09
N GLN A 48 -17.45 14.78 -9.34
CA GLN A 48 -18.13 15.29 -10.53
C GLN A 48 -18.14 16.82 -10.55
N GLN A 49 -18.54 17.46 -9.45
CA GLN A 49 -18.57 18.91 -9.33
C GLN A 49 -17.18 19.51 -9.58
N GLN A 50 -16.12 18.92 -9.04
CA GLN A 50 -14.75 19.36 -9.27
C GLN A 50 -14.37 19.34 -10.75
N VAL A 51 -14.71 18.27 -11.48
CA VAL A 51 -14.44 18.18 -12.92
C VAL A 51 -15.20 19.23 -13.69
N MET A 52 -16.50 19.42 -13.39
CA MET A 52 -17.35 20.43 -14.02
C MET A 52 -16.80 21.83 -13.79
N ASP A 53 -16.43 22.16 -12.55
CA ASP A 53 -15.85 23.46 -12.21
C ASP A 53 -14.52 23.72 -12.89
N GLN A 54 -13.65 22.72 -12.99
CA GLN A 54 -12.37 22.85 -13.69
C GLN A 54 -12.55 23.09 -15.18
N LEU A 55 -13.47 22.38 -15.83
CA LEU A 55 -13.72 22.55 -17.27
C LEU A 55 -14.40 23.88 -17.57
N THR A 56 -15.40 24.29 -16.78
CA THR A 56 -16.15 25.52 -17.02
C THR A 56 -15.42 26.76 -16.59
N ARG A 57 -14.86 26.77 -15.35
CA ARG A 57 -14.27 27.99 -14.75
C ARG A 57 -12.81 28.19 -15.15
N ILE A 58 -12.01 27.10 -15.19
CA ILE A 58 -10.59 27.19 -15.53
C ILE A 58 -10.41 26.99 -17.02
N GLY A 59 -10.97 25.90 -17.57
CA GLY A 59 -10.91 25.59 -18.98
C GLY A 59 -11.73 26.53 -19.88
N LYS A 60 -12.73 27.21 -19.29
CA LYS A 60 -13.67 28.10 -20.00
C LYS A 60 -14.35 27.40 -21.19
N ILE A 61 -14.67 26.12 -21.01
CA ILE A 61 -15.30 25.26 -22.00
C ILE A 61 -16.81 25.29 -21.74
N GLU A 62 -17.60 25.52 -22.78
CA GLU A 62 -19.03 25.28 -22.75
C GLU A 62 -19.26 23.76 -22.81
N LEU A 63 -19.87 23.20 -21.75
CA LEU A 63 -20.05 21.77 -21.64
C LEU A 63 -21.41 21.36 -22.24
N PRO A 64 -21.45 20.22 -22.96
CA PRO A 64 -22.70 19.56 -23.28
C PRO A 64 -23.35 19.02 -22.01
N GLU A 65 -24.53 18.46 -22.12
CA GLU A 65 -25.14 17.69 -21.03
C GLU A 65 -24.20 16.56 -20.60
N CYS A 66 -23.82 16.58 -19.33
CA CYS A 66 -22.88 15.61 -18.78
C CYS A 66 -23.66 14.54 -18.02
N THR A 67 -23.38 13.29 -18.31
CA THR A 67 -23.93 12.15 -17.56
C THR A 67 -23.42 12.15 -16.12
N PRO A 68 -24.17 11.59 -15.18
CA PRO A 68 -23.66 11.37 -13.81
C PRO A 68 -22.37 10.54 -13.83
N ILE A 69 -21.49 10.85 -12.88
CA ILE A 69 -20.24 10.09 -12.68
C ILE A 69 -20.55 8.61 -12.42
N LEU A 70 -19.83 7.73 -13.09
CA LEU A 70 -19.92 6.30 -12.83
C LEU A 70 -19.22 5.94 -11.52
N GLY A 71 -19.99 5.49 -10.53
CA GLY A 71 -19.47 5.04 -9.24
C GLY A 71 -18.90 3.64 -9.30
N SER A 72 -17.92 3.35 -8.42
CA SER A 72 -17.42 1.98 -8.25
C SER A 72 -18.40 1.13 -7.46
N ALA A 73 -18.63 -0.10 -7.90
CA ALA A 73 -19.49 -1.06 -7.19
C ALA A 73 -18.90 -1.47 -5.83
N LYS A 74 -17.56 -1.50 -5.72
CA LYS A 74 -16.84 -1.79 -4.47
C LYS A 74 -16.11 -0.55 -3.97
N THR A 75 -16.29 -0.21 -2.70
CA THR A 75 -15.59 0.89 -2.02
C THR A 75 -14.50 0.39 -1.06
N GLN A 76 -14.48 -0.91 -0.79
CA GLN A 76 -13.47 -1.64 -0.02
C GLN A 76 -13.07 -2.90 -0.79
N ALA A 77 -11.93 -3.49 -0.47
CA ALA A 77 -11.40 -4.70 -1.10
C ALA A 77 -11.37 -4.66 -2.64
N TYR A 78 -11.21 -3.47 -3.22
CA TYR A 78 -11.21 -3.28 -4.68
C TYR A 78 -9.81 -3.28 -5.30
N ARG A 79 -8.78 -3.07 -4.48
CA ARG A 79 -7.40 -3.02 -5.00
C ARG A 79 -6.88 -4.42 -5.27
N ASN A 80 -6.32 -4.56 -6.45
CA ASN A 80 -5.62 -5.78 -6.84
C ASN A 80 -4.10 -5.74 -6.56
N LYS A 81 -3.56 -4.61 -6.04
CA LYS A 81 -2.15 -4.46 -5.70
C LYS A 81 -1.97 -3.54 -4.49
N VAL A 82 -1.13 -3.96 -3.55
CA VAL A 82 -0.61 -3.15 -2.44
C VAL A 82 0.89 -3.38 -2.28
N GLU A 83 1.59 -2.35 -1.83
CA GLU A 83 3.02 -2.39 -1.55
C GLU A 83 3.27 -1.87 -0.14
N PHE A 84 4.05 -2.59 0.65
CA PHE A 84 4.40 -2.23 2.01
C PHE A 84 5.92 -2.12 2.14
N GLY A 85 6.37 -1.15 2.92
CA GLY A 85 7.77 -1.02 3.29
C GLY A 85 8.06 -1.67 4.65
N PHE A 86 9.31 -1.99 4.87
CA PHE A 86 9.88 -2.37 6.17
C PHE A 86 10.85 -1.29 6.61
N ALA A 87 10.81 -0.93 7.89
CA ALA A 87 11.79 -0.03 8.47
C ALA A 87 12.16 -0.46 9.90
N ASN A 88 13.42 -0.24 10.26
CA ASN A 88 13.91 -0.45 11.62
C ASN A 88 13.39 0.60 12.62
N LYS A 89 12.62 1.56 12.14
CA LYS A 89 12.01 2.64 12.93
C LYS A 89 10.54 2.79 12.61
N ARG A 90 9.69 2.53 13.61
CA ARG A 90 8.26 2.82 13.50
C ARG A 90 7.99 4.32 13.61
N TRP A 91 7.02 4.77 12.86
CA TRP A 91 6.46 6.10 13.03
C TRP A 91 5.52 6.12 14.25
N LEU A 92 5.62 7.17 15.08
CA LEU A 92 4.81 7.33 16.29
C LEU A 92 3.87 8.52 16.14
N THR A 93 2.65 8.40 16.65
CA THR A 93 1.72 9.52 16.75
C THR A 93 2.20 10.55 17.79
N THR A 94 1.61 11.75 17.76
CA THR A 94 1.90 12.78 18.76
C THR A 94 1.56 12.30 20.17
N GLU A 95 0.47 11.54 20.31
CA GLU A 95 0.01 10.96 21.57
C GLU A 95 0.98 9.90 22.09
N GLU A 96 1.48 9.02 21.22
CA GLU A 96 2.48 8.01 21.55
C GLU A 96 3.80 8.65 22.00
N ILE A 97 4.25 9.70 21.30
CA ILE A 97 5.45 10.46 21.69
C ILE A 97 5.24 11.12 23.06
N ALA A 98 4.08 11.76 23.26
CA ALA A 98 3.76 12.43 24.54
C ALA A 98 3.64 11.48 25.73
N SER A 99 3.16 10.26 25.48
CA SER A 99 3.05 9.20 26.53
C SER A 99 4.39 8.56 26.87
N GLY A 100 5.42 8.73 26.03
CA GLY A 100 6.72 8.08 26.20
C GLY A 100 6.68 6.55 26.06
N VAL A 101 5.68 6.01 25.35
CA VAL A 101 5.53 4.58 25.14
C VAL A 101 6.79 4.00 24.49
N LYS A 102 7.23 2.84 24.98
CA LYS A 102 8.30 2.05 24.38
C LYS A 102 7.70 0.76 23.83
N TYR A 103 7.99 0.47 22.60
CA TYR A 103 7.59 -0.77 21.96
C TYR A 103 8.72 -1.80 22.07
N GLU A 104 8.37 -3.06 22.27
CA GLU A 104 9.31 -4.18 22.28
C GLU A 104 10.01 -4.28 20.92
N HIS A 105 9.23 -4.09 19.83
CA HIS A 105 9.72 -4.03 18.47
C HIS A 105 9.60 -2.60 17.93
N PRO A 106 10.72 -1.85 17.84
CA PRO A 106 10.73 -0.52 17.24
C PRO A 106 10.62 -0.57 15.70
N GLU A 107 10.77 -1.75 15.12
CA GLU A 107 10.63 -2.01 13.69
C GLU A 107 9.16 -1.99 13.27
N ALA A 108 8.91 -1.72 12.00
CA ALA A 108 7.56 -1.69 11.46
C ALA A 108 7.48 -2.15 10.00
N VAL A 109 6.35 -2.76 9.65
CA VAL A 109 5.91 -2.97 8.28
C VAL A 109 4.60 -2.24 8.03
N GLY A 110 4.51 -1.54 6.90
CA GLY A 110 3.32 -0.74 6.58
C GLY A 110 3.61 0.34 5.55
N TYR A 111 3.15 1.56 5.82
CA TYR A 111 3.28 2.67 4.86
C TYR A 111 4.12 3.82 5.42
N HIS A 112 4.85 4.48 4.53
CA HIS A 112 5.45 5.78 4.86
C HIS A 112 4.36 6.82 5.07
N THR A 113 4.51 7.64 6.11
CA THR A 113 3.66 8.82 6.32
C THR A 113 4.22 10.01 5.56
N SER A 114 3.35 10.98 5.23
CA SER A 114 3.79 12.21 4.56
C SER A 114 4.85 12.93 5.38
N GLY A 115 5.97 13.26 4.74
CA GLY A 115 7.09 13.97 5.37
C GLY A 115 8.08 13.09 6.15
N SER A 116 7.88 11.76 6.19
CA SER A 116 8.80 10.82 6.83
C SER A 116 9.24 9.76 5.82
N PHE A 117 10.52 9.76 5.46
CA PHE A 117 11.08 8.79 4.51
C PHE A 117 11.73 7.58 5.20
N ASP A 118 12.14 7.74 6.47
CA ASP A 118 12.93 6.77 7.23
C ASP A 118 12.12 6.02 8.29
N LYS A 119 10.82 6.30 8.40
CA LYS A 119 9.92 5.67 9.36
C LYS A 119 8.69 5.15 8.69
N ILE A 120 8.19 4.04 9.19
CA ILE A 120 6.98 3.40 8.69
C ILE A 120 5.91 3.38 9.79
N LEU A 121 4.70 3.80 9.44
CA LEU A 121 3.52 3.57 10.24
C LEU A 121 3.17 2.08 10.17
N PRO A 122 3.18 1.36 11.30
CA PRO A 122 2.76 -0.03 11.32
C PRO A 122 1.29 -0.14 10.93
N ILE A 123 0.97 -1.08 10.06
CA ILE A 123 -0.39 -1.32 9.59
C ILE A 123 -0.82 -2.72 10.01
N GLU A 124 -1.87 -2.81 10.82
CA GLU A 124 -2.47 -4.09 11.22
C GLU A 124 -3.55 -4.54 10.23
N GLU A 125 -4.27 -3.58 9.65
CA GLU A 125 -5.37 -3.84 8.74
C GLU A 125 -5.39 -2.82 7.59
N CYS A 126 -5.43 -3.29 6.34
CA CYS A 126 -5.70 -2.46 5.17
C CYS A 126 -6.91 -3.02 4.43
N ARG A 127 -8.02 -2.29 4.45
CA ARG A 127 -9.30 -2.72 3.84
C ARG A 127 -9.44 -2.33 2.37
N LEU A 128 -8.40 -1.80 1.76
CA LEU A 128 -8.44 -1.47 0.32
C LEU A 128 -8.24 -2.70 -0.56
N MET A 129 -7.61 -3.74 -0.04
CA MET A 129 -7.43 -5.04 -0.68
C MET A 129 -8.07 -6.12 0.19
N ASP A 130 -8.34 -7.29 -0.37
CA ASP A 130 -8.81 -8.48 0.33
C ASP A 130 -7.95 -8.81 1.57
N ASP A 131 -8.54 -9.44 2.60
CA ASP A 131 -7.89 -9.72 3.89
C ASP A 131 -6.64 -10.59 3.78
N VAL A 132 -6.44 -11.29 2.67
CA VAL A 132 -5.22 -12.05 2.40
C VAL A 132 -3.96 -11.17 2.53
N ASN A 133 -4.06 -9.87 2.18
CA ASN A 133 -2.93 -8.95 2.35
C ASN A 133 -2.56 -8.75 3.82
N ASN A 134 -3.55 -8.70 4.71
CA ASN A 134 -3.34 -8.53 6.15
C ASN A 134 -2.67 -9.77 6.74
N SER A 135 -3.17 -10.96 6.36
CA SER A 135 -2.63 -12.23 6.83
C SER A 135 -1.16 -12.42 6.40
N ILE A 136 -0.82 -12.15 5.14
CA ILE A 136 0.54 -12.28 4.62
C ILE A 136 1.46 -11.25 5.28
N ARG A 137 1.08 -9.97 5.28
CA ARG A 137 1.91 -8.90 5.86
C ARG A 137 2.19 -9.14 7.34
N ASN A 138 1.16 -9.42 8.12
CA ASN A 138 1.29 -9.63 9.56
C ASN A 138 2.09 -10.91 9.84
N GLY A 139 1.83 -12.00 9.12
CA GLY A 139 2.59 -13.25 9.28
C GLY A 139 4.07 -13.08 8.98
N ILE A 140 4.44 -12.37 7.90
CA ILE A 140 5.85 -12.09 7.58
C ILE A 140 6.49 -11.21 8.66
N ARG A 141 5.77 -10.21 9.19
CA ARG A 141 6.23 -9.40 10.33
C ARG A 141 6.52 -10.25 11.55
N ASP A 142 5.57 -11.08 11.93
CA ASP A 142 5.65 -11.89 13.14
C ASP A 142 6.79 -12.91 13.02
N TYR A 143 6.91 -13.59 11.86
CA TYR A 143 8.07 -14.45 11.58
C TYR A 143 9.39 -13.69 11.68
N ALA A 144 9.46 -12.46 11.16
CA ALA A 144 10.68 -11.65 11.22
C ALA A 144 11.07 -11.30 12.66
N TYR A 145 10.10 -10.98 13.51
CA TYR A 145 10.34 -10.72 14.94
C TYR A 145 10.82 -11.98 15.67
N GLU A 146 10.15 -13.10 15.47
CA GLU A 146 10.47 -14.38 16.11
C GLU A 146 11.87 -14.91 15.72
N ASN A 147 12.29 -14.65 14.49
CA ASN A 147 13.56 -15.13 13.96
C ASN A 147 14.67 -14.06 13.92
N GLY A 148 14.42 -12.88 14.47
CA GLY A 148 15.41 -11.80 14.58
C GLY A 148 15.91 -11.29 13.21
N LEU A 149 15.02 -11.24 12.20
CA LEU A 149 15.36 -10.67 10.91
C LEU A 149 15.45 -9.15 11.02
N SER A 150 16.48 -8.56 10.43
CA SER A 150 16.66 -7.11 10.43
C SER A 150 15.75 -6.42 9.42
N PHE A 151 15.14 -5.31 9.85
CA PHE A 151 14.37 -4.42 8.96
C PHE A 151 15.29 -3.31 8.46
N TYR A 152 15.04 -2.85 7.25
CA TYR A 152 15.92 -1.93 6.56
C TYR A 152 15.99 -0.56 7.24
N ASP A 153 17.21 -0.05 7.43
CA ASP A 153 17.47 1.34 7.83
C ASP A 153 17.69 2.19 6.59
N GLN A 154 16.74 3.11 6.34
CA GLN A 154 16.79 4.00 5.17
C GLN A 154 17.91 5.05 5.24
N ARG A 155 18.57 5.23 6.39
CA ARG A 155 19.68 6.18 6.57
C ARG A 155 21.02 5.49 6.45
N GLU A 156 21.16 4.34 7.11
CA GLU A 156 22.41 3.57 7.14
C GLU A 156 22.51 2.59 5.96
N HIS A 157 21.39 2.37 5.23
CA HIS A 157 21.29 1.45 4.09
C HIS A 157 21.66 0.01 4.44
N THR A 158 21.25 -0.44 5.62
CA THR A 158 21.50 -1.78 6.15
C THR A 158 20.22 -2.45 6.60
N GLY A 159 20.22 -3.78 6.69
CA GLY A 159 19.08 -4.57 7.13
C GLY A 159 18.41 -5.32 5.97
N LEU A 160 17.96 -6.54 6.24
CA LEU A 160 17.54 -7.52 5.26
C LEU A 160 16.21 -7.18 4.59
N LEU A 161 15.16 -6.90 5.38
CA LEU A 161 13.80 -6.72 4.88
C LEU A 161 13.55 -5.28 4.44
N ARG A 162 13.24 -5.07 3.15
CA ARG A 162 13.02 -3.73 2.60
C ARG A 162 11.57 -3.45 2.24
N GLY A 163 10.90 -4.40 1.58
CA GLY A 163 9.55 -4.18 1.10
C GLY A 163 8.87 -5.46 0.66
N MET A 164 7.57 -5.37 0.47
CA MET A 164 6.79 -6.42 -0.17
C MET A 164 5.72 -5.84 -1.07
N MET A 165 5.41 -6.54 -2.15
CA MET A 165 4.27 -6.26 -3.02
C MET A 165 3.35 -7.48 -3.04
N ILE A 166 2.08 -7.26 -2.79
CA ILE A 166 1.04 -8.29 -2.91
C ILE A 166 0.13 -7.91 -4.06
N ARG A 167 -0.11 -8.84 -4.97
CA ARG A 167 -1.01 -8.66 -6.09
C ARG A 167 -1.98 -9.84 -6.17
N LEU A 168 -3.28 -9.55 -6.19
CA LEU A 168 -4.36 -10.52 -6.29
C LEU A 168 -5.07 -10.34 -7.63
N SER A 169 -5.22 -11.41 -8.38
CA SER A 169 -5.98 -11.39 -9.63
C SER A 169 -7.46 -11.66 -9.39
N ASN A 170 -8.28 -11.28 -10.35
CA ASN A 170 -9.71 -11.64 -10.37
C ASN A 170 -9.95 -13.09 -10.81
N THR A 171 -8.91 -13.82 -11.19
CA THR A 171 -8.91 -15.28 -11.41
C THR A 171 -8.54 -16.08 -10.17
N GLY A 172 -8.23 -15.39 -9.04
CA GLY A 172 -7.86 -16.03 -7.77
C GLY A 172 -6.36 -16.30 -7.61
N GLU A 173 -5.53 -15.95 -8.60
CA GLU A 173 -4.07 -16.10 -8.49
C GLU A 173 -3.47 -14.98 -7.63
N LEU A 174 -2.54 -15.34 -6.76
CA LEU A 174 -1.89 -14.46 -5.79
C LEU A 174 -0.38 -14.40 -6.04
N MET A 175 0.14 -13.20 -6.24
CA MET A 175 1.57 -12.93 -6.34
C MET A 175 2.06 -12.20 -5.09
N LEU A 176 3.13 -12.71 -4.52
CA LEU A 176 3.91 -12.03 -3.49
C LEU A 176 5.33 -11.81 -4.02
N LEU A 177 5.80 -10.57 -3.98
CA LEU A 177 7.20 -10.23 -4.21
C LEU A 177 7.77 -9.63 -2.93
N THR A 178 8.86 -10.21 -2.43
CA THR A 178 9.65 -9.69 -1.29
C THR A 178 10.89 -8.98 -1.79
N GLN A 179 11.18 -7.81 -1.22
CA GLN A 179 12.42 -7.07 -1.49
C GLN A 179 13.37 -7.23 -0.30
N PHE A 180 14.53 -7.75 -0.57
CA PHE A 180 15.62 -7.91 0.38
C PHE A 180 16.77 -6.93 0.08
N CYS A 181 17.63 -6.69 1.05
CA CYS A 181 18.97 -6.14 0.88
C CYS A 181 19.95 -7.18 1.43
N ILE A 182 20.39 -8.09 0.58
CA ILE A 182 21.27 -9.21 0.92
C ILE A 182 22.70 -8.78 0.60
N THR A 183 23.55 -8.73 1.64
CA THR A 183 24.93 -8.29 1.53
C THR A 183 25.95 -9.38 1.91
N ASP A 184 25.48 -10.45 2.58
CA ASP A 184 26.31 -11.57 3.01
C ASP A 184 25.55 -12.91 2.98
N ASP A 185 26.28 -14.01 3.22
CA ASP A 185 25.76 -15.37 3.21
C ASP A 185 24.73 -15.63 4.33
N LYS A 186 24.86 -14.94 5.47
CA LYS A 186 23.91 -15.05 6.58
C LYS A 186 22.56 -14.47 6.18
N GLU A 187 22.57 -13.30 5.60
CA GLU A 187 21.35 -12.63 5.11
C GLU A 187 20.71 -13.44 3.97
N GLN A 188 21.51 -14.07 3.10
CA GLN A 188 20.97 -14.99 2.09
C GLN A 188 20.28 -16.20 2.74
N GLN A 189 20.89 -16.83 3.73
CA GLN A 189 20.25 -17.95 4.45
C GLN A 189 18.97 -17.52 5.16
N GLN A 190 18.93 -16.34 5.75
CA GLN A 190 17.72 -15.79 6.39
C GLN A 190 16.61 -15.51 5.37
N ALA A 191 16.96 -14.97 4.20
CA ALA A 191 16.01 -14.75 3.12
C ALA A 191 15.42 -16.08 2.58
N ASP A 192 16.28 -17.07 2.38
CA ASP A 192 15.87 -18.42 1.91
C ASP A 192 14.94 -19.08 2.93
N ALA A 193 15.25 -19.02 4.23
CA ALA A 193 14.42 -19.56 5.30
C ALA A 193 13.04 -18.86 5.37
N LEU A 194 13.00 -17.54 5.20
CA LEU A 194 11.74 -16.80 5.13
C LEU A 194 10.91 -17.21 3.92
N LEU A 195 11.53 -17.34 2.74
CA LEU A 195 10.83 -17.74 1.51
C LEU A 195 10.28 -19.18 1.62
N GLU A 196 11.03 -20.08 2.23
CA GLU A 196 10.58 -21.46 2.52
C GLU A 196 9.37 -21.43 3.46
N TRP A 197 9.45 -20.68 4.55
CA TRP A 197 8.34 -20.54 5.50
C TRP A 197 7.10 -19.93 4.84
N ILE A 198 7.26 -18.88 4.02
CA ILE A 198 6.15 -18.27 3.26
C ILE A 198 5.49 -19.32 2.36
N SER A 199 6.29 -20.07 1.60
CA SER A 199 5.79 -21.10 0.68
C SER A 199 5.03 -22.20 1.40
N GLY A 200 5.49 -22.61 2.59
CA GLY A 200 4.84 -23.62 3.41
C GLY A 200 3.58 -23.12 4.13
N THR A 201 3.54 -21.84 4.49
CA THR A 201 2.45 -21.26 5.30
C THR A 201 1.30 -20.73 4.42
N PHE A 202 1.60 -20.10 3.30
CA PHE A 202 0.62 -19.45 2.42
C PHE A 202 0.47 -20.19 1.10
N GLY A 203 -0.10 -21.42 1.15
CA GLY A 203 -0.27 -22.28 -0.02
C GLY A 203 -1.12 -21.70 -1.16
N GLN A 204 -1.84 -20.59 -0.91
CA GLN A 204 -2.60 -19.87 -1.94
C GLN A 204 -1.71 -18.97 -2.84
N ILE A 205 -0.42 -18.78 -2.52
CA ILE A 205 0.48 -17.97 -3.33
C ILE A 205 0.84 -18.75 -4.60
N SER A 206 0.36 -18.25 -5.74
CA SER A 206 0.62 -18.83 -7.08
C SER A 206 1.96 -18.41 -7.66
N SER A 207 2.49 -17.28 -7.18
CA SER A 207 3.72 -16.66 -7.68
C SER A 207 4.47 -16.04 -6.49
N LEU A 208 5.47 -16.77 -5.97
CA LEU A 208 6.36 -16.27 -4.91
C LEU A 208 7.67 -15.80 -5.53
N LEU A 209 7.89 -14.51 -5.48
CA LEU A 209 9.00 -13.82 -6.11
C LEU A 209 9.85 -13.08 -5.09
N TRP A 210 11.11 -12.85 -5.42
CA TRP A 210 11.98 -12.01 -4.62
C TRP A 210 12.98 -11.21 -5.48
N VAL A 211 13.52 -10.15 -4.90
CA VAL A 211 14.53 -9.30 -5.51
C VAL A 211 15.55 -8.86 -4.46
N ASN A 212 16.84 -8.90 -4.82
CA ASN A 212 17.89 -8.27 -4.01
C ASN A 212 18.05 -6.81 -4.46
N ASN A 213 17.65 -5.89 -3.61
CA ASN A 213 17.74 -4.45 -3.85
C ASN A 213 18.72 -3.80 -2.88
N GLN A 214 19.96 -3.65 -3.33
CA GLN A 214 21.03 -2.96 -2.59
C GLN A 214 21.16 -1.47 -2.95
N LYS A 215 20.22 -0.95 -3.77
CA LYS A 215 20.22 0.48 -4.16
C LYS A 215 19.75 1.36 -2.99
N PHE A 216 20.02 2.65 -3.08
CA PHE A 216 19.59 3.64 -2.10
C PHE A 216 18.09 4.05 -2.25
N ASN A 217 17.37 3.47 -3.20
CA ASN A 217 15.95 3.69 -3.39
C ASN A 217 15.18 2.35 -3.48
N ASP A 218 13.87 2.40 -3.30
CA ASP A 218 13.02 1.20 -3.23
C ASP A 218 12.53 0.71 -4.62
N THR A 219 12.95 1.36 -5.71
CA THR A 219 12.56 0.92 -7.04
C THR A 219 13.31 -0.36 -7.45
N PHE A 220 12.61 -1.33 -8.02
CA PHE A 220 13.20 -2.60 -8.47
C PHE A 220 13.00 -2.86 -9.97
N GLY A 221 12.51 -1.88 -10.72
CA GLY A 221 12.20 -2.04 -12.14
C GLY A 221 13.37 -2.50 -13.01
N ASP A 222 14.57 -2.11 -12.66
CA ASP A 222 15.85 -2.42 -13.31
C ASP A 222 16.59 -3.64 -12.73
N LEU A 223 16.09 -4.22 -11.62
CA LEU A 223 16.74 -5.34 -10.94
C LEU A 223 16.19 -6.69 -11.45
N PRO A 224 16.99 -7.77 -11.43
CA PRO A 224 16.49 -9.11 -11.71
C PRO A 224 15.49 -9.52 -10.63
N VAL A 225 14.36 -10.09 -11.05
CA VAL A 225 13.38 -10.71 -10.16
C VAL A 225 13.52 -12.22 -10.27
N HIS A 226 13.61 -12.88 -9.14
CA HIS A 226 13.77 -14.33 -9.06
C HIS A 226 12.44 -14.97 -8.65
N CYS A 227 12.07 -16.06 -9.31
CA CYS A 227 10.93 -16.88 -8.93
C CYS A 227 11.42 -17.95 -7.94
N TYR A 228 10.90 -17.90 -6.71
CA TYR A 228 11.18 -18.92 -5.70
C TYR A 228 10.27 -20.13 -5.90
N SER A 229 8.96 -19.92 -6.06
CA SER A 229 8.01 -21.00 -6.33
C SER A 229 6.84 -20.50 -7.17
N GLY A 230 6.21 -21.43 -7.88
CA GLY A 230 5.09 -21.14 -8.78
C GLY A 230 5.54 -20.56 -10.11
N THR A 231 4.90 -19.47 -10.53
CA THR A 231 5.14 -18.80 -11.81
C THR A 231 5.70 -17.39 -11.62
N ASP A 232 6.37 -16.84 -12.66
CA ASP A 232 6.90 -15.46 -12.66
C ASP A 232 5.84 -14.39 -12.93
N HIS A 233 4.56 -14.77 -13.00
CA HIS A 233 3.43 -13.92 -13.35
C HIS A 233 2.13 -14.48 -12.80
N ILE A 234 1.08 -13.65 -12.86
CA ILE A 234 -0.31 -14.06 -12.68
C ILE A 234 -1.14 -13.60 -13.88
N PHE A 235 -2.35 -14.15 -14.02
CA PHE A 235 -3.28 -13.72 -15.05
C PHE A 235 -4.44 -12.93 -14.45
N LEU A 236 -4.78 -11.82 -15.10
CA LEU A 236 -6.02 -11.08 -14.87
C LEU A 236 -6.91 -11.20 -16.11
N GLU A 237 -8.21 -11.21 -15.91
CA GLU A 237 -9.18 -11.31 -16.99
C GLU A 237 -10.06 -10.06 -17.06
N MET A 238 -10.36 -9.62 -18.29
CA MET A 238 -11.29 -8.53 -18.58
C MET A 238 -11.92 -8.78 -19.96
N GLU A 239 -13.23 -8.81 -20.05
CA GLU A 239 -14.02 -9.05 -21.28
C GLU A 239 -13.60 -10.31 -22.06
N GLY A 240 -13.26 -11.38 -21.36
CA GLY A 240 -12.77 -12.62 -21.98
C GLY A 240 -11.32 -12.56 -22.47
N LEU A 241 -10.66 -11.42 -22.32
CA LEU A 241 -9.22 -11.29 -22.59
C LEU A 241 -8.43 -11.65 -21.34
N ARG A 242 -7.34 -12.37 -21.53
CA ARG A 242 -6.44 -12.83 -20.47
C ARG A 242 -5.11 -12.08 -20.54
N PHE A 243 -4.80 -11.33 -19.48
CA PHE A 243 -3.61 -10.49 -19.40
C PHE A 243 -2.55 -11.17 -18.53
N LYS A 244 -1.38 -11.45 -19.11
CA LYS A 244 -0.21 -11.90 -18.35
C LYS A 244 0.40 -10.68 -17.62
N VAL A 245 0.42 -10.72 -16.28
CA VAL A 245 0.87 -9.62 -15.43
C VAL A 245 2.01 -10.08 -14.54
N GLY A 246 3.20 -9.60 -14.81
CA GLY A 246 4.39 -9.81 -13.98
C GLY A 246 4.52 -8.76 -12.87
N PRO A 247 5.55 -8.89 -12.01
CA PRO A 247 5.77 -7.98 -10.88
C PRO A 247 6.00 -6.52 -11.30
N LYS A 248 6.61 -6.33 -12.47
CA LYS A 248 6.92 -4.99 -13.02
C LYS A 248 5.84 -4.45 -13.94
N SER A 249 4.81 -5.24 -14.26
CA SER A 249 3.75 -4.81 -15.17
C SER A 249 2.85 -3.76 -14.53
N PHE A 250 2.53 -2.72 -15.30
CA PHE A 250 1.43 -1.83 -14.94
C PHE A 250 0.09 -2.53 -15.20
N TYR A 251 -0.83 -2.41 -14.27
CA TYR A 251 -2.23 -2.79 -14.42
C TYR A 251 -3.06 -1.91 -13.49
N GLN A 252 -4.28 -1.50 -13.93
CA GLN A 252 -5.15 -0.68 -13.10
C GLN A 252 -5.51 -1.39 -11.80
N THR A 253 -5.34 -0.70 -10.67
CA THR A 253 -5.47 -1.33 -9.34
C THR A 253 -6.90 -1.63 -8.93
N ASN A 254 -7.89 -1.06 -9.57
CA ASN A 254 -9.30 -1.43 -9.46
C ASN A 254 -9.72 -2.05 -10.80
N THR A 255 -9.65 -3.38 -10.88
CA THR A 255 -9.94 -4.13 -12.11
C THR A 255 -11.39 -3.91 -12.56
N ASP A 256 -12.34 -3.97 -11.62
CA ASP A 256 -13.78 -3.85 -11.91
C ASP A 256 -14.14 -2.45 -12.46
N GLN A 257 -13.47 -1.40 -11.98
CA GLN A 257 -13.72 -0.02 -12.41
C GLN A 257 -12.89 0.38 -13.63
N ALA A 258 -11.88 -0.39 -13.99
CA ALA A 258 -11.04 -0.12 -15.17
C ALA A 258 -11.74 -0.48 -16.49
N TYR A 259 -12.80 -1.27 -16.39
CA TYR A 259 -13.73 -1.63 -17.47
C TYR A 259 -14.88 -0.57 -17.60
#